data_9b44f4de5d41eb7f39ce9fe841bda370
#
_entry.id   9b44f4de5d41eb7f39ce9fe841bda370
#
_cell.length_a   1.000
_cell.length_b   1.000
_cell.length_c   1.000
_cell.angle_alpha   90.00
_cell.angle_beta   90.00
_cell.angle_gamma   90.00
#
_symmetry.space_group_name_H-M   'P 1'
#
loop_
_entity.id
_entity.type
_entity.pdbx_description
1 polymer ?
#
loop_
_entity_poly.entity_id
_entity_poly.type
_entity_poly.pdbx_seq_one_letter_code
_entity_poly.pdbx_strand_id
1 'polypeptide(L)'
;MLGIPLGSSPILPCKVITNMDYRYQDKSLDHWKRLIDYKNGKYGVVAAIDEMQNWFSSNQSKNFPPEMLGVITQNRKNARVVLGTSQNFYLLAKALRSQTTEVRECFTILKCLTIVRRREPVLDSDGNVVKWTKKGMYFFVHSDKLRNCYDTYKVIESLKHSGFQDRPLECGVTVSVQAETK
;
A
#
# COMPACT_ATOMS: atom_id res chain seq x y z
N MET A 1 21.10 -10.47 4.65
CA MET A 1 20.48 -11.20 3.53
C MET A 1 19.66 -12.33 4.12
N LEU A 2 18.36 -12.18 4.26
CA LEU A 2 17.46 -13.27 4.58
C LEU A 2 16.87 -13.76 3.27
N GLY A 3 17.49 -14.78 2.70
CA GLY A 3 16.96 -15.49 1.55
C GLY A 3 15.70 -16.25 1.96
N ILE A 4 14.55 -15.82 1.47
CA ILE A 4 13.30 -16.58 1.59
C ILE A 4 13.40 -17.72 0.57
N PRO A 5 13.40 -18.99 0.97
CA PRO A 5 13.43 -20.10 0.04
C PRO A 5 12.15 -20.12 -0.79
N LEU A 6 12.29 -20.02 -2.09
CA LEU A 6 11.22 -20.22 -3.08
C LEU A 6 10.89 -21.71 -3.17
N GLY A 7 9.91 -22.21 -2.40
CA GLY A 7 9.58 -23.61 -2.61
C GLY A 7 8.63 -24.33 -1.65
N SER A 8 8.23 -23.74 -0.58
CA SER A 8 7.10 -24.20 0.24
C SER A 8 6.43 -22.97 0.79
N SER A 9 5.09 -22.92 0.84
CA SER A 9 4.43 -21.82 1.56
C SER A 9 5.00 -21.81 2.96
N PRO A 10 5.95 -20.93 3.30
CA PRO A 10 6.30 -20.79 4.69
C PRO A 10 5.01 -20.29 5.33
N ILE A 11 4.56 -20.98 6.37
CA ILE A 11 3.61 -20.41 7.32
C ILE A 11 4.36 -19.23 7.93
N LEU A 12 4.37 -18.11 7.19
CA LEU A 12 4.95 -16.88 7.70
C LEU A 12 4.09 -16.51 8.90
N PRO A 13 4.66 -16.46 10.09
CA PRO A 13 3.90 -16.04 11.26
C PRO A 13 3.37 -14.62 11.09
N CYS A 14 3.98 -13.83 10.22
CA CYS A 14 3.54 -12.49 9.82
C CYS A 14 2.46 -12.58 8.75
N LYS A 15 1.34 -11.89 8.97
CA LYS A 15 0.22 -11.82 8.03
C LYS A 15 0.40 -10.69 7.01
N VAL A 16 -0.08 -10.92 5.80
CA VAL A 16 -0.01 -9.95 4.70
C VAL A 16 -1.42 -9.52 4.30
N ILE A 17 -1.66 -8.22 4.32
CA ILE A 17 -2.89 -7.61 3.80
C ILE A 17 -2.53 -6.60 2.72
N THR A 18 -3.31 -6.55 1.64
CA THR A 18 -3.04 -5.64 0.53
C THR A 18 -4.31 -5.26 -0.22
N ASN A 19 -4.31 -4.09 -0.84
CA ASN A 19 -5.37 -3.64 -1.74
C ASN A 19 -5.15 -4.09 -3.19
N MET A 20 -4.05 -4.81 -3.45
CA MET A 20 -3.81 -5.51 -4.71
C MET A 20 -4.34 -6.94 -4.61
N ASP A 21 -4.68 -7.56 -5.74
CA ASP A 21 -4.96 -8.99 -5.79
C ASP A 21 -3.64 -9.78 -5.79
N TYR A 22 -3.07 -9.91 -4.60
CA TYR A 22 -1.81 -10.62 -4.42
C TYR A 22 -2.05 -12.08 -4.01
N ARG A 23 -1.49 -13.01 -4.77
CA ARG A 23 -1.72 -14.46 -4.61
C ARG A 23 -1.49 -15.00 -3.19
N TYR A 24 -0.60 -14.40 -2.43
CA TYR A 24 -0.21 -14.86 -1.08
C TYR A 24 -0.70 -13.93 0.02
N GLN A 25 -1.72 -13.10 -0.25
CA GLN A 25 -2.33 -12.28 0.79
C GLN A 25 -3.19 -13.13 1.72
N ASP A 26 -3.17 -12.79 2.99
CA ASP A 26 -4.06 -13.41 3.99
C ASP A 26 -5.46 -12.79 3.96
N LYS A 27 -5.54 -11.51 3.63
CA LYS A 27 -6.81 -10.78 3.53
C LYS A 27 -6.69 -9.58 2.60
N SER A 28 -7.75 -9.28 1.88
CA SER A 28 -7.85 -8.06 1.09
C SER A 28 -7.98 -6.83 1.98
N LEU A 29 -7.26 -5.77 1.65
CA LEU A 29 -7.32 -4.46 2.28
C LEU A 29 -8.19 -3.55 1.40
N ASP A 30 -9.50 -3.66 1.55
CA ASP A 30 -10.50 -2.91 0.78
C ASP A 30 -10.84 -1.54 1.38
N HIS A 31 -10.57 -1.36 2.66
CA HIS A 31 -10.84 -0.11 3.37
C HIS A 31 -9.77 0.15 4.44
N TRP A 32 -9.43 1.42 4.68
CA TRP A 32 -8.42 1.83 5.66
C TRP A 32 -8.74 1.39 7.11
N LYS A 33 -10.02 1.26 7.47
CA LYS A 33 -10.44 0.75 8.80
C LYS A 33 -9.90 -0.65 9.09
N ARG A 34 -9.68 -1.47 8.06
CA ARG A 34 -9.03 -2.78 8.26
C ARG A 34 -7.61 -2.69 8.82
N LEU A 35 -6.95 -1.54 8.61
CA LEU A 35 -5.68 -1.29 9.27
C LEU A 35 -5.83 -1.17 10.79
N ILE A 36 -7.01 -0.79 11.30
CA ILE A 36 -7.28 -0.74 12.74
C ILE A 36 -7.55 -2.13 13.29
N ASP A 37 -8.43 -2.84 12.62
CA ASP A 37 -9.06 -4.06 13.14
C ASP A 37 -8.19 -5.29 12.94
N TYR A 38 -7.41 -5.34 11.84
CA TYR A 38 -6.64 -6.52 11.50
C TYR A 38 -5.32 -6.55 12.29
N LYS A 39 -5.24 -7.48 13.23
CA LYS A 39 -4.09 -7.68 14.11
C LYS A 39 -3.64 -9.14 14.08
N ASN A 40 -2.37 -9.38 14.32
CA ASN A 40 -1.77 -10.71 14.37
C ASN A 40 -0.85 -10.87 15.59
N GLY A 41 -1.18 -10.19 16.69
CA GLY A 41 -0.42 -10.21 17.92
C GLY A 41 1.06 -9.90 17.71
N LYS A 42 1.93 -10.67 18.35
CA LYS A 42 3.39 -10.51 18.28
C LYS A 42 4.00 -10.80 16.91
N TYR A 43 3.32 -11.55 16.06
CA TYR A 43 3.83 -11.94 14.74
C TYR A 43 3.70 -10.83 13.69
N GLY A 44 2.86 -9.85 13.97
CA GLY A 44 2.74 -8.66 13.17
C GLY A 44 1.97 -8.81 11.86
N VAL A 45 1.79 -7.67 11.20
CA VAL A 45 1.09 -7.55 9.92
C VAL A 45 1.90 -6.69 8.97
N VAL A 46 2.06 -7.13 7.74
CA VAL A 46 2.52 -6.29 6.62
C VAL A 46 1.31 -5.82 5.85
N ALA A 47 1.09 -4.51 5.82
CA ALA A 47 0.09 -3.88 4.99
C ALA A 47 0.77 -3.30 3.75
N ALA A 48 0.51 -3.89 2.58
CA ALA A 48 1.02 -3.42 1.31
C ALA A 48 -0.09 -2.66 0.57
N ILE A 49 0.15 -1.37 0.29
CA ILE A 49 -0.85 -0.47 -0.30
C ILE A 49 -0.30 0.06 -1.61
N ASP A 50 -0.93 -0.32 -2.71
CA ASP A 50 -0.62 0.23 -4.02
C ASP A 50 -1.35 1.56 -4.22
N GLU A 51 -0.70 2.49 -4.94
CA GLU A 51 -1.21 3.84 -5.18
C GLU A 51 -1.66 4.53 -3.87
N MET A 52 -0.80 4.49 -2.85
CA MET A 52 -1.10 4.97 -1.49
C MET A 52 -1.61 6.41 -1.46
N GLN A 53 -1.24 7.26 -2.42
CA GLN A 53 -1.74 8.63 -2.53
C GLN A 53 -3.26 8.71 -2.76
N ASN A 54 -3.90 7.65 -3.26
CA ASN A 54 -5.36 7.63 -3.43
C ASN A 54 -6.10 7.53 -2.09
N TRP A 55 -5.44 6.97 -1.08
CA TRP A 55 -5.99 6.85 0.28
C TRP A 55 -5.53 7.97 1.20
N PHE A 56 -4.28 8.41 1.03
CA PHE A 56 -3.60 9.34 1.91
C PHE A 56 -3.06 10.55 1.15
N SER A 57 -3.91 11.17 0.35
CA SER A 57 -3.55 12.34 -0.46
C SER A 57 -3.19 13.55 0.39
N SER A 58 -2.15 14.27 -0.03
CA SER A 58 -1.78 15.57 0.57
C SER A 58 -2.92 16.59 0.49
N ASN A 59 -3.69 16.57 -0.61
CA ASN A 59 -4.80 17.50 -0.84
C ASN A 59 -5.99 17.26 0.10
N GLN A 60 -6.15 16.04 0.61
CA GLN A 60 -7.24 15.64 1.48
C GLN A 60 -6.83 15.53 2.96
N SER A 61 -5.61 15.89 3.29
CA SER A 61 -5.04 15.70 4.63
C SER A 61 -5.81 16.40 5.76
N LYS A 62 -6.53 17.49 5.45
CA LYS A 62 -7.39 18.20 6.41
C LYS A 62 -8.66 17.41 6.77
N ASN A 63 -9.08 16.50 5.92
CA ASN A 63 -10.31 15.73 6.06
C ASN A 63 -10.05 14.31 6.62
N PHE A 64 -8.83 14.01 7.05
CA PHE A 64 -8.53 12.70 7.60
C PHE A 64 -9.25 12.47 8.91
N PRO A 65 -9.96 11.35 9.05
CA PRO A 65 -10.53 10.97 10.34
C PRO A 65 -9.42 10.90 11.41
N PRO A 66 -9.66 11.36 12.65
CA PRO A 66 -8.67 11.28 13.72
C PRO A 66 -8.15 9.86 13.96
N GLU A 67 -9.01 8.86 13.80
CA GLU A 67 -8.67 7.44 13.93
C GLU A 67 -7.61 7.01 12.92
N MET A 68 -7.68 7.51 11.70
CA MET A 68 -6.72 7.22 10.63
C MET A 68 -5.31 7.74 10.97
N LEU A 69 -5.22 8.92 11.58
CA LEU A 69 -3.94 9.43 12.08
C LEU A 69 -3.36 8.50 13.15
N GLY A 70 -4.22 8.01 14.04
CA GLY A 70 -3.83 7.01 15.05
C GLY A 70 -3.28 5.73 14.43
N VAL A 71 -3.87 5.26 13.33
CA VAL A 71 -3.38 4.08 12.61
C VAL A 71 -1.97 4.30 12.09
N ILE A 72 -1.72 5.44 11.46
CA ILE A 72 -0.41 5.76 10.86
C ILE A 72 0.66 5.88 11.93
N THR A 73 0.36 6.54 13.05
CA THR A 73 1.35 6.82 14.11
C THR A 73 1.61 5.62 15.03
N GLN A 74 0.67 4.68 15.14
CA GLN A 74 0.76 3.54 16.06
C GLN A 74 1.19 2.22 15.41
N ASN A 75 1.71 2.25 14.19
CA ASN A 75 2.13 1.04 13.48
C ASN A 75 3.08 0.18 14.31
N ARG A 76 4.04 0.80 14.97
CA ARG A 76 5.05 0.10 15.80
C ARG A 76 4.41 -0.63 16.98
N LYS A 77 3.44 -0.01 17.67
CA LYS A 77 2.73 -0.63 18.79
C LYS A 77 1.89 -1.83 18.36
N ASN A 78 1.38 -1.80 17.15
CA ASN A 78 0.56 -2.87 16.58
C ASN A 78 1.37 -3.91 15.81
N ALA A 79 2.70 -3.93 15.96
CA ALA A 79 3.61 -4.80 15.21
C ALA A 79 3.29 -4.77 13.69
N ARG A 80 3.02 -3.59 13.15
CA ARG A 80 2.64 -3.40 11.75
C ARG A 80 3.75 -2.73 10.96
N VAL A 81 4.00 -3.23 9.76
CA VAL A 81 4.81 -2.59 8.74
C VAL A 81 3.89 -2.17 7.61
N VAL A 82 3.95 -0.90 7.22
CA VAL A 82 3.22 -0.38 6.07
C VAL A 82 4.20 -0.19 4.93
N LEU A 83 3.92 -0.83 3.81
CA LEU A 83 4.62 -0.66 2.54
C LEU A 83 3.65 0.01 1.57
N GLY A 84 4.06 1.08 0.93
CA GLY A 84 3.20 1.78 -0.01
C GLY A 84 3.95 2.13 -1.28
N THR A 85 3.27 2.05 -2.42
CA THR A 85 3.74 2.66 -3.65
C THR A 85 3.09 4.03 -3.83
N SER A 86 3.78 4.92 -4.48
CA SER A 86 3.28 6.23 -4.86
C SER A 86 4.07 6.75 -6.05
N GLN A 87 3.41 7.45 -6.94
CA GLN A 87 4.07 8.08 -8.09
C GLN A 87 5.04 9.19 -7.65
N ASN A 88 4.69 9.89 -6.58
CA ASN A 88 5.54 10.93 -6.01
C ASN A 88 5.36 10.97 -4.49
N PHE A 89 6.47 11.10 -3.76
CA PHE A 89 6.47 11.17 -2.30
C PHE A 89 5.66 12.36 -1.77
N TYR A 90 5.66 13.49 -2.47
CA TYR A 90 4.93 14.71 -2.05
C TYR A 90 3.42 14.63 -2.25
N LEU A 91 2.91 13.65 -3.01
CA LEU A 91 1.47 13.40 -3.10
C LEU A 91 0.90 12.82 -1.82
N LEU A 92 1.76 12.26 -0.96
CA LEU A 92 1.36 11.71 0.32
C LEU A 92 1.13 12.82 1.36
N ALA A 93 0.14 12.63 2.21
CA ALA A 93 -0.16 13.53 3.31
C ALA A 93 1.06 13.74 4.24
N LYS A 94 1.20 14.97 4.78
CA LYS A 94 2.28 15.33 5.70
C LYS A 94 2.44 14.34 6.85
N ALA A 95 1.32 13.94 7.49
CA ALA A 95 1.33 12.99 8.59
C ALA A 95 1.95 11.63 8.22
N LEU A 96 1.73 11.16 7.00
CA LEU A 96 2.33 9.92 6.51
C LEU A 96 3.81 10.11 6.18
N ARG A 97 4.17 11.22 5.53
CA ARG A 97 5.57 11.54 5.21
C ARG A 97 6.42 11.61 6.48
N SER A 98 5.90 12.20 7.55
CA SER A 98 6.62 12.33 8.83
C SER A 98 6.86 10.99 9.53
N GLN A 99 6.11 9.94 9.19
CA GLN A 99 6.28 8.58 9.71
C GLN A 99 7.09 7.69 8.77
N THR A 100 7.46 8.21 7.58
CA THR A 100 8.21 7.43 6.60
C THR A 100 9.66 7.28 7.04
N THR A 101 10.10 6.05 7.22
CA THR A 101 11.47 5.73 7.61
C THR A 101 12.39 5.53 6.42
N GLU A 102 11.87 5.05 5.31
CA GLU A 102 12.66 4.76 4.11
C GLU A 102 11.82 4.97 2.85
N VAL A 103 12.42 5.59 1.86
CA VAL A 103 11.88 5.73 0.50
C VAL A 103 12.76 4.94 -0.45
N ARG A 104 12.13 4.13 -1.29
CA ARG A 104 12.78 3.32 -2.33
C ARG A 104 12.39 3.86 -3.70
N GLU A 105 13.32 4.53 -4.33
CA GLU A 105 13.14 4.97 -5.73
C GLU A 105 13.46 3.82 -6.66
N CYS A 106 12.48 3.36 -7.39
CA CYS A 106 12.61 2.27 -8.35
C CYS A 106 12.73 2.81 -9.76
N PHE A 107 13.75 2.38 -10.46
CA PHE A 107 13.99 2.73 -11.86
C PHE A 107 14.20 1.47 -12.69
N THR A 108 13.32 1.21 -13.65
CA THR A 108 13.36 -0.01 -14.47
C THR A 108 13.97 0.28 -15.84
N ILE A 109 15.02 -0.48 -16.19
CA ILE A 109 15.72 -0.44 -17.46
C ILE A 109 15.34 -1.69 -18.27
N LEU A 110 15.19 -1.54 -19.58
CA LEU A 110 14.91 -2.65 -20.52
C LEU A 110 13.72 -3.52 -20.10
N LYS A 111 12.77 -2.97 -19.33
CA LYS A 111 11.58 -3.67 -18.82
C LYS A 111 11.87 -4.91 -17.95
N CYS A 112 13.13 -5.22 -17.65
CA CYS A 112 13.51 -6.43 -16.92
C CYS A 112 14.42 -6.17 -15.72
N LEU A 113 15.21 -5.11 -15.72
CA LEU A 113 16.16 -4.78 -14.64
C LEU A 113 15.65 -3.57 -13.86
N THR A 114 15.37 -3.74 -12.58
CA THR A 114 15.03 -2.64 -11.69
C THR A 114 16.19 -2.31 -10.76
N ILE A 115 16.57 -1.05 -10.78
CA ILE A 115 17.52 -0.46 -9.83
C ILE A 115 16.71 0.23 -8.74
N VAL A 116 17.03 -0.06 -7.48
CA VAL A 116 16.37 0.50 -6.31
C VAL A 116 17.37 1.32 -5.51
N ARG A 117 17.09 2.61 -5.38
CA ARG A 117 17.85 3.53 -4.53
C ARG A 117 17.13 3.69 -3.20
N ARG A 118 17.79 3.34 -2.11
CA ARG A 118 17.26 3.49 -0.76
C ARG A 118 17.67 4.83 -0.19
N ARG A 119 16.69 5.60 0.28
CA ARG A 119 16.91 6.93 0.87
C ARG A 119 16.06 7.11 2.12
N GLU A 120 16.54 7.91 3.03
CA GLU A 120 15.81 8.35 4.21
C GLU A 120 15.52 9.84 4.07
N PRO A 121 14.24 10.27 4.17
CA PRO A 121 13.91 11.68 4.12
C PRO A 121 14.23 12.34 5.47
N VAL A 122 14.96 13.45 5.45
CA VAL A 122 15.09 14.35 6.59
C VAL A 122 14.10 15.49 6.37
N LEU A 123 13.11 15.59 7.25
CA LEU A 123 12.00 16.52 7.11
C LEU A 123 12.21 17.74 8.04
N ASP A 124 11.72 18.89 7.59
CA ASP A 124 11.53 20.08 8.43
C ASP A 124 10.25 19.97 9.27
N SER A 125 9.98 21.02 10.09
CA SER A 125 8.76 21.14 10.89
C SER A 125 7.48 21.14 10.03
N ASP A 126 7.61 21.54 8.77
CA ASP A 126 6.50 21.62 7.82
C ASP A 126 6.30 20.33 7.01
N GLY A 127 7.13 19.32 7.27
CA GLY A 127 7.05 18.02 6.60
C GLY A 127 7.54 18.05 5.15
N ASN A 128 8.36 19.06 4.79
CA ASN A 128 9.06 19.08 3.53
C ASN A 128 10.42 18.40 3.67
N VAL A 129 10.88 17.78 2.60
CA VAL A 129 12.20 17.14 2.62
C VAL A 129 13.28 18.19 2.46
N VAL A 130 14.07 18.38 3.51
CA VAL A 130 15.26 19.25 3.50
C VAL A 130 16.44 18.53 2.89
N LYS A 131 16.58 17.24 3.16
CA LYS A 131 17.72 16.44 2.72
C LYS A 131 17.33 14.98 2.55
N TRP A 132 17.97 14.32 1.59
CA TRP A 132 17.90 12.89 1.38
C TRP A 132 19.18 12.21 1.84
N THR A 133 19.10 11.34 2.82
CA THR A 133 20.24 10.53 3.28
C THR A 133 20.27 9.22 2.49
N LYS A 134 21.37 8.94 1.82
CA LYS A 134 21.57 7.70 1.06
C LYS A 134 21.73 6.52 2.03
N LYS A 135 20.97 5.44 1.83
CA LYS A 135 21.04 4.19 2.62
C LYS A 135 21.59 3.00 1.82
N GLY A 136 21.82 3.19 0.53
CA GLY A 136 22.35 2.17 -0.35
C GLY A 136 21.54 2.00 -1.63
N MET A 137 21.97 1.05 -2.42
CA MET A 137 21.37 0.72 -3.71
C MET A 137 21.46 -0.79 -3.94
N TYR A 138 20.45 -1.35 -4.58
CA TYR A 138 20.48 -2.72 -5.07
C TYR A 138 19.70 -2.80 -6.38
N PHE A 139 19.83 -3.94 -7.06
CA PHE A 139 19.09 -4.20 -8.30
C PHE A 139 18.54 -5.62 -8.28
N PHE A 140 17.50 -5.83 -9.06
CA PHE A 140 16.97 -7.17 -9.31
C PHE A 140 16.42 -7.28 -10.73
N VAL A 141 16.43 -8.51 -11.23
CA VAL A 141 15.85 -8.84 -12.53
C VAL A 141 14.44 -9.36 -12.32
N HIS A 142 13.52 -8.88 -13.15
CA HIS A 142 12.15 -9.35 -13.13
C HIS A 142 12.08 -10.81 -13.60
N SER A 143 11.23 -11.57 -12.96
CA SER A 143 10.88 -12.92 -13.39
C SER A 143 9.36 -13.01 -13.61
N ASP A 144 8.95 -13.89 -14.50
CA ASP A 144 7.53 -14.12 -14.77
C ASP A 144 6.79 -14.63 -13.53
N LYS A 145 7.47 -15.37 -12.64
CA LYS A 145 6.92 -15.73 -11.33
C LYS A 145 6.52 -14.52 -10.49
N LEU A 146 7.35 -13.48 -10.46
CA LEU A 146 7.06 -12.25 -9.71
C LEU A 146 5.93 -11.46 -10.37
N ARG A 147 5.92 -11.39 -11.70
CA ARG A 147 4.88 -10.68 -12.45
C ARG A 147 3.51 -11.32 -12.28
N ASN A 148 3.45 -12.66 -12.26
CA ASN A 148 2.22 -13.43 -12.13
C ASN A 148 1.74 -13.59 -10.67
N CYS A 149 2.39 -12.95 -9.69
CA CYS A 149 1.95 -12.98 -8.30
C CYS A 149 0.81 -12.00 -7.99
N TYR A 150 0.51 -11.06 -8.88
CA TYR A 150 -0.55 -10.08 -8.69
C TYR A 150 -1.23 -9.75 -10.03
N ASP A 151 -2.51 -9.42 -9.96
CA ASP A 151 -3.28 -9.00 -11.12
C ASP A 151 -3.37 -7.48 -11.16
N THR A 152 -2.77 -6.88 -12.19
CA THR A 152 -2.74 -5.43 -12.37
C THR A 152 -4.12 -4.85 -12.68
N TYR A 153 -5.02 -5.62 -13.25
CA TYR A 153 -6.33 -5.13 -13.71
C TYR A 153 -7.38 -5.04 -12.59
N LYS A 154 -7.26 -5.85 -11.54
CA LYS A 154 -8.19 -5.82 -10.39
C LYS A 154 -7.98 -4.64 -9.43
N VAL A 155 -6.86 -3.96 -9.52
CA VAL A 155 -6.56 -2.75 -8.72
C VAL A 155 -7.60 -1.64 -9.00
N ILE A 156 -8.16 -1.59 -10.20
CA ILE A 156 -9.09 -0.54 -10.63
C ILE A 156 -10.41 -0.57 -9.85
N GLU A 157 -10.88 -1.73 -9.41
CA GLU A 157 -12.12 -1.83 -8.62
C GLU A 157 -11.94 -1.34 -7.19
N SER A 158 -10.80 -1.58 -6.57
CA SER A 158 -10.50 -1.10 -5.22
C SER A 158 -10.37 0.43 -5.16
N LEU A 159 -10.01 1.08 -6.26
CA LEU A 159 -9.92 2.54 -6.37
C LEU A 159 -11.29 3.23 -6.34
N LYS A 160 -12.36 2.55 -6.68
CA LYS A 160 -13.73 3.10 -6.62
C LYS A 160 -14.21 3.35 -5.19
N HIS A 161 -13.55 2.74 -4.20
CA HIS A 161 -13.85 2.91 -2.79
C HIS A 161 -12.89 3.86 -2.05
N SER A 162 -12.04 4.57 -2.77
CA SER A 162 -11.06 5.52 -2.21
C SER A 162 -11.71 6.86 -1.84
N GLY A 163 -12.70 6.83 -0.98
CA GLY A 163 -13.20 8.04 -0.36
C GLY A 163 -13.20 7.87 1.16
N PHE A 164 -12.87 8.93 1.90
CA PHE A 164 -13.01 8.98 3.36
C PHE A 164 -14.48 8.97 3.80
N GLN A 165 -15.40 9.13 2.86
CA GLN A 165 -16.84 9.06 3.10
C GLN A 165 -17.24 7.60 3.13
N ASP A 166 -17.82 7.17 4.27
CA ASP A 166 -18.58 5.93 4.36
C ASP A 166 -19.82 6.09 3.46
N ARG A 167 -19.66 5.90 2.15
CA ARG A 167 -20.82 5.72 1.29
C ARG A 167 -21.42 4.37 1.66
N PRO A 168 -22.71 4.29 2.00
CA PRO A 168 -23.38 3.02 2.10
C PRO A 168 -23.11 2.27 0.79
N LEU A 169 -22.78 0.99 0.88
CA LEU A 169 -22.76 0.10 -0.27
C LEU A 169 -24.20 0.14 -0.84
N GLU A 170 -24.41 0.90 -1.89
CA GLU A 170 -25.65 0.81 -2.65
C GLU A 170 -25.68 -0.61 -3.20
N CYS A 171 -26.45 -1.45 -2.53
CA CYS A 171 -26.82 -2.75 -3.04
C CYS A 171 -27.35 -2.57 -4.46
N GLY A 172 -26.75 -3.30 -5.38
CA GLY A 172 -26.87 -3.28 -6.80
C GLY A 172 -28.20 -2.75 -7.35
N VAL A 173 -28.10 -1.75 -8.18
CA VAL A 173 -29.14 -1.41 -9.14
C VAL A 173 -29.27 -2.58 -10.10
N THR A 174 -30.28 -3.39 -9.91
CA THR A 174 -30.69 -4.41 -10.88
C THR A 174 -31.22 -3.68 -12.10
N VAL A 175 -30.40 -3.54 -13.12
CA VAL A 175 -30.87 -3.08 -14.43
C VAL A 175 -31.72 -4.21 -15.03
N SER A 176 -33.02 -4.10 -14.91
CA SER A 176 -33.95 -4.93 -15.67
C SER A 176 -33.92 -4.51 -17.13
N VAL A 177 -33.24 -5.30 -17.95
CA VAL A 177 -33.34 -5.22 -19.41
C VAL A 177 -34.72 -5.71 -19.79
N GLN A 178 -35.62 -4.80 -20.13
CA GLN A 178 -36.87 -5.16 -20.84
C GLN A 178 -36.50 -5.53 -22.27
N ALA A 179 -36.65 -6.79 -22.60
CA ALA A 179 -36.60 -7.25 -23.98
C ALA A 179 -37.89 -6.77 -24.67
N GLU A 180 -37.78 -5.81 -25.58
CA GLU A 180 -38.83 -5.51 -26.53
C GLU A 180 -38.86 -6.60 -27.59
N THR A 181 -39.89 -7.41 -27.56
CA THR A 181 -40.29 -8.32 -28.65
C THR A 181 -40.99 -7.52 -29.73
N LYS A 182 -40.44 -7.62 -30.92
CA LYS A 182 -41.12 -7.32 -32.20
C LYS A 182 -40.99 -8.53 -33.11
#